data_b4c1e2d6889d2703725667723f617e0e
#
_entry.id   b4c1e2d6889d2703725667723f617e0e
#
_cell.length_a   1.000
_cell.length_b   1.000
_cell.length_c   1.000
_cell.angle_alpha   90.00
_cell.angle_beta   90.00
_cell.angle_gamma   90.00
#
_symmetry.space_group_name_H-M   'P 1'
#
loop_
_entity.id
_entity.type
_entity.pdbx_description
1 polymer ?
#
loop_
_entity_poly.entity_id
_entity_poly.type
_entity_poly.pdbx_seq_one_letter_code
_entity_poly.pdbx_strand_id
1 'polypeptide(L)'
;MSVSTAKLADVRVVKGACPHDCPDTCALEYHVADGKLIEVKGSPSHSVTAGVLCTKVAKYPLRTYHPTRIKMPLKRVGAKGEGKFAPISWDEALATIVAEFRSIIAEHGAEAILPYSYAGNMGLLGYGSLDRRFFHTLGASQLDRTICSAAGGAAMNVTLGGRYGLAMEAFADAELIILWGTNPITSNLHLWSY
;
A
#
# COMPACT_ATOMS: atom_id res chain seq x y z
N MET A 1 46.06 9.26 16.30
CA MET A 1 44.69 8.76 16.36
C MET A 1 44.39 8.02 15.04
N SER A 2 44.37 6.69 15.08
CA SER A 2 44.17 5.85 13.90
C SER A 2 42.67 5.92 13.53
N VAL A 3 42.36 6.50 12.38
CA VAL A 3 41.05 6.46 11.81
C VAL A 3 40.83 5.01 11.29
N SER A 4 40.02 4.25 12.03
CA SER A 4 39.58 2.92 11.61
C SER A 4 38.86 3.07 10.26
N THR A 5 39.50 2.61 9.19
CA THR A 5 38.82 2.40 7.88
C THR A 5 37.85 1.26 8.05
N ALA A 6 36.62 1.57 8.48
CA ALA A 6 35.53 0.62 8.40
C ALA A 6 35.43 0.17 6.92
N LYS A 7 35.63 -1.15 6.69
CA LYS A 7 35.44 -1.80 5.40
C LYS A 7 34.05 -1.40 4.93
N LEU A 8 33.97 -0.66 3.82
CA LEU A 8 32.68 -0.34 3.20
C LEU A 8 31.98 -1.67 2.97
N ALA A 9 30.85 -1.89 3.61
CA ALA A 9 30.04 -3.07 3.42
C ALA A 9 29.73 -3.20 1.92
N ASP A 10 29.79 -4.42 1.40
CA ASP A 10 29.43 -4.70 0.00
C ASP A 10 27.94 -4.39 -0.17
N VAL A 11 27.62 -3.31 -0.87
CA VAL A 11 26.26 -2.85 -1.08
C VAL A 11 25.69 -3.48 -2.33
N ARG A 12 24.75 -4.38 -2.16
CA ARG A 12 23.98 -4.97 -3.27
C ARG A 12 22.77 -4.10 -3.59
N VAL A 13 22.60 -3.75 -4.87
CA VAL A 13 21.40 -3.07 -5.37
C VAL A 13 20.40 -4.09 -5.88
N VAL A 14 19.18 -4.06 -5.35
CA VAL A 14 18.07 -4.92 -5.75
C VAL A 14 16.98 -4.04 -6.37
N LYS A 15 16.57 -4.36 -7.59
CA LYS A 15 15.49 -3.64 -8.28
C LYS A 15 14.13 -4.10 -7.78
N GLY A 16 13.18 -3.17 -7.73
CA GLY A 16 11.80 -3.44 -7.36
C GLY A 16 10.87 -2.31 -7.75
N ALA A 17 9.66 -2.32 -7.23
CA ALA A 17 8.63 -1.34 -7.49
C ALA A 17 8.03 -0.79 -6.20
N CYS A 18 7.49 0.42 -6.27
CA CYS A 18 6.78 1.03 -5.17
C CYS A 18 5.43 0.31 -4.94
N PRO A 19 5.08 -0.05 -3.69
CA PRO A 19 3.82 -0.74 -3.40
C PRO A 19 2.63 0.20 -3.18
N HIS A 20 2.82 1.51 -3.31
CA HIS A 20 1.74 2.47 -3.14
C HIS A 20 0.81 2.50 -4.35
N ASP A 21 -0.44 2.86 -4.10
CA ASP A 21 -1.52 3.03 -5.08
C ASP A 21 -1.50 4.38 -5.81
N CYS A 22 -0.36 5.04 -5.79
CA CYS A 22 -0.11 6.30 -6.48
C CYS A 22 0.06 6.06 -7.99
N PRO A 23 -0.42 6.96 -8.87
CA PRO A 23 -0.31 6.81 -10.33
C PRO A 23 1.11 6.87 -10.87
N ASP A 24 2.08 7.33 -10.07
CA ASP A 24 3.49 7.46 -10.49
C ASP A 24 4.18 6.11 -10.76
N THR A 25 3.72 5.01 -10.15
CA THR A 25 4.19 3.63 -10.39
C THR A 25 5.71 3.46 -10.38
N CYS A 26 6.40 4.13 -9.44
CA CYS A 26 7.86 4.25 -9.41
C CYS A 26 8.58 2.90 -9.40
N ALA A 27 9.58 2.72 -10.26
CA ALA A 27 10.60 1.71 -10.10
C ALA A 27 11.63 2.14 -9.04
N LEU A 28 12.06 1.20 -8.20
CA LEU A 28 12.91 1.44 -7.05
C LEU A 28 14.20 0.64 -7.12
N GLU A 29 15.23 1.17 -6.46
CA GLU A 29 16.49 0.51 -6.17
C GLU A 29 16.66 0.41 -4.66
N TYR A 30 16.72 -0.84 -4.16
CA TYR A 30 16.93 -1.15 -2.76
C TYR A 30 18.41 -1.43 -2.52
N HIS A 31 19.07 -0.59 -1.74
CA HIS A 31 20.47 -0.74 -1.36
C HIS A 31 20.53 -1.58 -0.09
N VAL A 32 21.13 -2.76 -0.19
CA VAL A 32 21.20 -3.75 0.88
C VAL A 32 22.65 -4.02 1.24
N ALA A 33 22.98 -3.88 2.52
CA ALA A 33 24.28 -4.23 3.08
C ALA A 33 24.08 -5.15 4.29
N ASP A 34 24.84 -6.24 4.38
CA ASP A 34 24.77 -7.22 5.47
C ASP A 34 23.35 -7.72 5.76
N GLY A 35 22.58 -7.94 4.68
CA GLY A 35 21.18 -8.39 4.77
C GLY A 35 20.18 -7.33 5.24
N LYS A 36 20.59 -6.09 5.40
CA LYS A 36 19.74 -4.97 5.83
C LYS A 36 19.52 -3.97 4.70
N LEU A 37 18.30 -3.52 4.54
CA LEU A 37 17.97 -2.40 3.68
C LEU A 37 18.50 -1.10 4.32
N ILE A 38 19.48 -0.47 3.67
CA ILE A 38 20.11 0.75 4.18
C ILE A 38 19.56 2.01 3.51
N GLU A 39 19.13 1.91 2.24
CA GLU A 39 18.64 3.03 1.48
C GLU A 39 17.64 2.57 0.41
N VAL A 40 16.69 3.43 0.05
CA VAL A 40 15.78 3.25 -1.09
C VAL A 40 15.92 4.45 -2.01
N LYS A 41 16.15 4.20 -3.28
CA LYS A 41 16.22 5.22 -4.33
C LYS A 41 15.20 4.95 -5.44
N GLY A 42 14.83 5.98 -6.18
CA GLY A 42 14.15 5.80 -7.46
C GLY A 42 15.13 5.25 -8.49
N SER A 43 14.65 4.39 -9.39
CA SER A 43 15.50 3.88 -10.47
C SER A 43 15.69 4.93 -11.56
N PRO A 44 16.93 5.32 -11.88
CA PRO A 44 17.19 6.31 -12.95
C PRO A 44 16.77 5.83 -14.35
N SER A 45 16.61 4.51 -14.53
CA SER A 45 16.19 3.92 -15.80
C SER A 45 14.68 3.94 -16.02
N HIS A 46 13.88 4.37 -15.03
CA HIS A 46 12.43 4.46 -15.19
C HIS A 46 12.06 5.73 -15.98
N SER A 47 11.37 5.57 -17.11
CA SER A 47 11.11 6.66 -18.06
C SER A 47 10.34 7.84 -17.47
N VAL A 48 9.34 7.55 -16.62
CA VAL A 48 8.45 8.56 -16.04
C VAL A 48 9.08 9.24 -14.82
N THR A 49 9.69 8.46 -13.90
CA THR A 49 10.15 8.99 -12.62
C THR A 49 11.62 9.37 -12.59
N ALA A 50 12.42 8.90 -13.57
CA ALA A 50 13.82 9.27 -13.81
C ALA A 50 14.70 9.33 -12.53
N GLY A 51 14.49 8.42 -11.60
CA GLY A 51 15.23 8.36 -10.33
C GLY A 51 14.70 9.27 -9.22
N VAL A 52 13.72 10.11 -9.49
CA VAL A 52 13.07 10.92 -8.44
C VAL A 52 12.25 10.00 -7.52
N LEU A 53 12.26 10.28 -6.22
CA LEU A 53 11.54 9.49 -5.22
C LEU A 53 10.88 10.40 -4.20
N CYS A 54 9.62 10.13 -3.88
CA CYS A 54 8.89 10.89 -2.87
C CYS A 54 9.44 10.65 -1.45
N THR A 55 9.27 11.62 -0.58
CA THR A 55 9.75 11.59 0.82
C THR A 55 9.15 10.45 1.64
N LYS A 56 7.97 9.95 1.28
CA LYS A 56 7.32 8.81 1.97
C LYS A 56 8.14 7.52 1.80
N VAL A 57 8.51 7.20 0.57
CA VAL A 57 9.20 5.95 0.23
C VAL A 57 10.70 6.03 0.51
N ALA A 58 11.33 7.17 0.33
CA ALA A 58 12.74 7.39 0.67
C ALA A 58 13.05 7.04 2.14
N LYS A 59 12.07 7.17 3.03
CA LYS A 59 12.20 6.88 4.47
C LYS A 59 11.81 5.45 4.87
N TYR A 60 11.59 4.54 3.93
CA TYR A 60 11.21 3.15 4.22
C TYR A 60 12.17 2.39 5.14
N PRO A 61 13.52 2.56 5.08
CA PRO A 61 14.39 1.91 6.04
C PRO A 61 14.05 2.28 7.49
N LEU A 62 13.73 3.55 7.77
CA LEU A 62 13.32 4.00 9.11
C LEU A 62 12.03 3.33 9.58
N ARG A 63 11.05 3.19 8.69
CA ARG A 63 9.79 2.49 8.98
C ARG A 63 10.03 0.98 9.16
N THR A 64 10.84 0.39 8.30
CA THR A 64 11.10 -1.07 8.31
C THR A 64 11.76 -1.51 9.62
N TYR A 65 12.69 -0.72 10.12
CA TYR A 65 13.45 -1.05 11.32
C TYR A 65 13.05 -0.23 12.56
N HIS A 66 11.89 0.42 12.50
CA HIS A 66 11.42 1.20 13.64
C HIS A 66 11.22 0.31 14.88
N PRO A 67 11.70 0.70 16.07
CA PRO A 67 11.65 -0.14 17.27
C PRO A 67 10.22 -0.50 17.70
N THR A 68 9.24 0.36 17.41
CA THR A 68 7.83 0.11 17.72
C THR A 68 7.07 -0.64 16.61
N ARG A 69 7.76 -1.09 15.54
CA ARG A 69 7.11 -1.85 14.48
C ARG A 69 6.53 -3.14 15.06
N ILE A 70 5.25 -3.39 14.80
CA ILE A 70 4.57 -4.64 15.15
C ILE A 70 5.13 -5.77 14.28
N LYS A 71 5.70 -6.79 14.93
CA LYS A 71 6.35 -7.94 14.26
C LYS A 71 5.59 -9.25 14.46
N MET A 72 4.67 -9.29 15.40
CA MET A 72 3.86 -10.45 15.76
C MET A 72 2.39 -10.02 15.84
N PRO A 73 1.43 -10.94 15.64
CA PRO A 73 0.04 -10.65 15.90
C PRO A 73 -0.18 -10.17 17.34
N LEU A 74 -1.10 -9.27 17.52
CA LEU A 74 -1.45 -8.72 18.83
C LEU A 74 -2.90 -9.06 19.15
N LYS A 75 -3.13 -9.64 20.33
CA LYS A 75 -4.46 -9.89 20.88
C LYS A 75 -4.79 -8.85 21.95
N ARG A 76 -5.98 -8.27 21.88
CA ARG A 76 -6.45 -7.37 22.92
C ARG A 76 -6.67 -8.13 24.23
N VAL A 77 -6.07 -7.64 25.31
CA VAL A 77 -6.17 -8.23 26.65
C VAL A 77 -6.87 -7.32 27.66
N GLY A 78 -7.24 -6.11 27.26
CA GLY A 78 -8.02 -5.16 28.07
C GLY A 78 -9.40 -4.89 27.49
N ALA A 79 -10.17 -4.02 28.15
CA ALA A 79 -11.45 -3.56 27.66
C ALA A 79 -11.29 -2.77 26.34
N LYS A 80 -12.37 -2.66 25.57
CA LYS A 80 -12.37 -1.86 24.35
C LYS A 80 -12.04 -0.39 24.68
N GLY A 81 -11.04 0.16 24.00
CA GLY A 81 -10.56 1.53 24.22
C GLY A 81 -9.38 1.66 25.16
N GLU A 82 -9.04 0.64 25.98
CA GLU A 82 -7.86 0.71 26.86
C GLU A 82 -6.51 0.64 26.15
N GLY A 83 -6.47 0.19 24.91
CA GLY A 83 -5.22 0.07 24.15
C GLY A 83 -4.25 -1.00 24.66
N LYS A 84 -4.73 -1.97 25.46
CA LYS A 84 -3.90 -3.04 26.02
C LYS A 84 -3.89 -4.26 25.10
N PHE A 85 -2.70 -4.63 24.63
CA PHE A 85 -2.47 -5.75 23.72
C PHE A 85 -1.31 -6.62 24.20
N ALA A 86 -1.40 -7.93 23.93
CA ALA A 86 -0.31 -8.88 24.14
C ALA A 86 0.08 -9.56 22.82
N PRO A 87 1.38 -9.82 22.58
CA PRO A 87 1.81 -10.61 21.44
C PRO A 87 1.30 -12.06 21.56
N ILE A 88 0.87 -12.62 20.43
CA ILE A 88 0.48 -14.02 20.30
C ILE A 88 1.16 -14.64 19.08
N SER A 89 1.17 -15.97 18.98
CA SER A 89 1.67 -16.66 17.79
C SER A 89 0.73 -16.49 16.60
N TRP A 90 1.25 -16.74 15.39
CA TRP A 90 0.41 -16.78 14.18
C TRP A 90 -0.60 -17.92 14.24
N ASP A 91 -0.23 -19.08 14.81
CA ASP A 91 -1.14 -20.21 14.96
C ASP A 91 -2.30 -19.88 15.91
N GLU A 92 -2.02 -19.23 17.03
CA GLU A 92 -3.07 -18.75 17.94
C GLU A 92 -3.97 -17.71 17.27
N ALA A 93 -3.40 -16.77 16.52
CA ALA A 93 -4.18 -15.76 15.80
C ALA A 93 -5.12 -16.39 14.78
N LEU A 94 -4.60 -17.30 13.95
CA LEU A 94 -5.39 -18.01 12.94
C LEU A 94 -6.46 -18.90 13.59
N ALA A 95 -6.13 -19.66 14.63
CA ALA A 95 -7.09 -20.48 15.36
C ALA A 95 -8.23 -19.64 15.94
N THR A 96 -7.91 -18.48 16.53
CA THR A 96 -8.90 -17.55 17.06
C THR A 96 -9.84 -17.04 15.95
N ILE A 97 -9.29 -16.58 14.82
CA ILE A 97 -10.08 -16.08 13.69
C ILE A 97 -11.00 -17.17 13.12
N VAL A 98 -10.47 -18.39 12.95
CA VAL A 98 -11.25 -19.52 12.43
C VAL A 98 -12.38 -19.90 13.38
N ALA A 99 -12.12 -19.93 14.69
CA ALA A 99 -13.15 -20.22 15.68
C ALA A 99 -14.29 -19.19 15.66
N GLU A 100 -13.94 -17.89 15.64
CA GLU A 100 -14.92 -16.81 15.56
C GLU A 100 -15.72 -16.85 14.25
N PHE A 101 -15.08 -17.05 13.09
CA PHE A 101 -15.80 -17.16 11.82
C PHE A 101 -16.77 -18.36 11.83
N ARG A 102 -16.36 -19.51 12.35
CA ARG A 102 -17.23 -20.68 12.46
C ARG A 102 -18.43 -20.43 13.38
N SER A 103 -18.21 -19.77 14.52
CA SER A 103 -19.28 -19.40 15.43
C SER A 103 -20.29 -18.45 14.79
N ILE A 104 -19.82 -17.39 14.15
CA ILE A 104 -20.66 -16.42 13.45
C ILE A 104 -21.46 -17.09 12.33
N ILE A 105 -20.82 -17.93 11.53
CA ILE A 105 -21.49 -18.65 10.44
C ILE A 105 -22.57 -19.60 10.97
N ALA A 106 -22.30 -20.31 12.05
CA ALA A 106 -23.24 -21.24 12.63
C ALA A 106 -24.46 -20.54 13.26
N GLU A 107 -24.27 -19.34 13.83
CA GLU A 107 -25.32 -18.61 14.54
C GLU A 107 -26.10 -17.66 13.61
N HIS A 108 -25.42 -17.02 12.66
CA HIS A 108 -25.99 -15.90 11.90
C HIS A 108 -25.88 -16.06 10.37
N GLY A 109 -25.24 -17.12 9.88
CA GLY A 109 -24.94 -17.30 8.46
C GLY A 109 -23.65 -16.55 8.03
N ALA A 110 -23.11 -16.94 6.87
CA ALA A 110 -21.85 -16.37 6.38
C ALA A 110 -21.96 -14.89 5.98
N GLU A 111 -23.17 -14.45 5.58
CA GLU A 111 -23.45 -13.06 5.25
C GLU A 111 -23.29 -12.09 6.43
N ALA A 112 -23.28 -12.59 7.68
CA ALA A 112 -22.97 -11.76 8.86
C ALA A 112 -21.51 -11.27 8.88
N ILE A 113 -20.63 -11.84 8.05
CA ILE A 113 -19.24 -11.41 7.88
C ILE A 113 -19.16 -10.42 6.73
N LEU A 114 -18.78 -9.16 7.02
CA LEU A 114 -18.55 -8.13 6.03
C LEU A 114 -17.06 -7.78 5.91
N PRO A 115 -16.35 -8.21 4.85
CA PRO A 115 -14.97 -7.82 4.59
C PRO A 115 -14.90 -6.36 4.13
N TYR A 116 -14.71 -5.45 5.07
CA TYR A 116 -14.64 -4.01 4.79
C TYR A 116 -13.25 -3.63 4.29
N SER A 117 -13.11 -3.37 3.00
CA SER A 117 -11.83 -3.04 2.38
C SER A 117 -11.94 -1.91 1.37
N TYR A 118 -10.96 -1.00 1.40
CA TYR A 118 -10.77 0.08 0.44
C TYR A 118 -9.32 0.10 -0.07
N ALA A 119 -8.89 1.16 -0.77
CA ALA A 119 -7.55 1.25 -1.33
C ALA A 119 -6.44 1.10 -0.28
N GLY A 120 -5.33 0.54 -0.71
CA GLY A 120 -4.13 0.26 0.04
C GLY A 120 -3.10 -0.33 -0.91
N ASN A 121 -2.24 -1.21 -0.44
CA ASN A 121 -1.35 -1.94 -1.34
C ASN A 121 -2.19 -2.78 -2.31
N MET A 122 -2.05 -2.51 -3.60
CA MET A 122 -2.78 -3.21 -4.66
C MET A 122 -1.84 -4.18 -5.39
N GLY A 123 -2.38 -5.33 -5.79
CA GLY A 123 -1.61 -6.34 -6.51
C GLY A 123 -2.44 -7.57 -6.84
N LEU A 124 -1.81 -8.54 -7.50
CA LEU A 124 -2.51 -9.78 -7.92
C LEU A 124 -2.93 -10.66 -6.74
N LEU A 125 -2.25 -10.61 -5.62
CA LEU A 125 -2.54 -11.42 -4.43
C LEU A 125 -3.27 -10.63 -3.34
N GLY A 126 -3.15 -9.31 -3.36
CA GLY A 126 -3.82 -8.42 -2.42
C GLY A 126 -5.13 -7.87 -2.96
N TYR A 127 -5.42 -6.66 -2.59
CA TYR A 127 -6.61 -5.90 -2.88
C TYR A 127 -7.31 -6.24 -4.19
N GLY A 128 -8.53 -6.78 -4.07
CA GLY A 128 -9.41 -7.01 -5.22
C GLY A 128 -9.18 -8.33 -5.97
N SER A 129 -8.40 -9.25 -5.42
CA SER A 129 -8.08 -10.54 -6.03
C SER A 129 -8.28 -11.69 -5.04
N LEU A 130 -7.21 -12.21 -4.42
CA LEU A 130 -7.27 -13.38 -3.55
C LEU A 130 -8.12 -13.15 -2.29
N ASP A 131 -8.11 -11.95 -1.75
CA ASP A 131 -9.00 -11.53 -0.66
C ASP A 131 -10.47 -11.72 -1.02
N ARG A 132 -10.89 -11.28 -2.21
CA ARG A 132 -12.26 -11.49 -2.69
C ARG A 132 -12.58 -12.96 -2.86
N ARG A 133 -11.68 -13.72 -3.49
CA ARG A 133 -11.87 -15.15 -3.67
C ARG A 133 -12.11 -15.86 -2.36
N PHE A 134 -11.32 -15.54 -1.32
CA PHE A 134 -11.47 -16.12 0.00
C PHE A 134 -12.87 -15.83 0.59
N PHE A 135 -13.27 -14.57 0.64
CA PHE A 135 -14.54 -14.18 1.23
C PHE A 135 -15.75 -14.63 0.41
N HIS A 136 -15.65 -14.67 -0.92
CA HIS A 136 -16.72 -15.22 -1.77
C HIS A 136 -16.87 -16.73 -1.57
N THR A 137 -15.77 -17.47 -1.44
CA THR A 137 -15.81 -18.91 -1.13
C THR A 137 -16.42 -19.18 0.24
N LEU A 138 -16.20 -18.28 1.20
CA LEU A 138 -16.80 -18.35 2.52
C LEU A 138 -18.31 -18.05 2.52
N GLY A 139 -18.83 -17.40 1.50
CA GLY A 139 -20.23 -16.93 1.43
C GLY A 139 -20.46 -15.61 2.20
N ALA A 140 -19.40 -14.84 2.48
CA ALA A 140 -19.49 -13.57 3.19
C ALA A 140 -20.20 -12.49 2.37
N SER A 141 -20.74 -11.48 3.05
CA SER A 141 -21.31 -10.29 2.41
C SER A 141 -20.29 -9.57 1.52
N GLN A 142 -20.79 -8.94 0.47
CA GLN A 142 -19.98 -8.14 -0.45
C GLN A 142 -20.12 -6.66 -0.12
N LEU A 143 -18.98 -5.99 0.03
CA LEU A 143 -18.95 -4.54 0.23
C LEU A 143 -19.18 -3.81 -1.09
N ASP A 144 -20.23 -3.01 -1.16
CA ASP A 144 -20.38 -2.00 -2.21
C ASP A 144 -19.53 -0.76 -1.84
N ARG A 145 -18.50 -0.49 -2.66
CA ARG A 145 -17.52 0.59 -2.41
C ARG A 145 -18.06 1.92 -2.93
N THR A 146 -18.78 2.64 -2.09
CA THR A 146 -19.50 3.88 -2.45
C THR A 146 -18.82 5.17 -1.97
N ILE A 147 -17.76 5.10 -1.14
CA ILE A 147 -17.19 6.27 -0.47
C ILE A 147 -16.03 6.88 -1.25
N CYS A 148 -14.93 6.15 -1.45
CA CYS A 148 -13.63 6.70 -1.86
C CYS A 148 -13.70 7.50 -3.19
N SER A 149 -13.70 6.84 -4.34
CA SER A 149 -13.75 7.47 -5.67
C SER A 149 -15.05 7.25 -6.42
N ALA A 150 -16.10 6.80 -5.73
CA ALA A 150 -17.35 6.38 -6.36
C ALA A 150 -18.05 7.54 -7.07
N ALA A 151 -18.19 8.69 -6.41
CA ALA A 151 -18.82 9.89 -6.98
C ALA A 151 -18.05 10.39 -8.22
N GLY A 152 -16.71 10.50 -8.12
CA GLY A 152 -15.87 10.88 -9.26
C GLY A 152 -15.98 9.89 -10.41
N GLY A 153 -15.97 8.58 -10.12
CA GLY A 153 -16.15 7.54 -11.12
C GLY A 153 -17.55 7.56 -11.78
N ALA A 154 -18.60 7.86 -11.03
CA ALA A 154 -19.95 8.03 -11.57
C ALA A 154 -20.02 9.25 -12.51
N ALA A 155 -19.45 10.37 -12.09
CA ALA A 155 -19.37 11.58 -12.92
C ALA A 155 -18.64 11.31 -14.24
N MET A 156 -17.47 10.67 -14.19
CA MET A 156 -16.71 10.31 -15.41
C MET A 156 -17.51 9.38 -16.34
N ASN A 157 -18.21 8.39 -15.80
CA ASN A 157 -19.05 7.49 -16.60
C ASN A 157 -20.19 8.25 -17.31
N VAL A 158 -20.81 9.22 -16.63
CA VAL A 158 -21.90 10.02 -17.21
C VAL A 158 -21.38 10.99 -18.27
N THR A 159 -20.23 11.62 -18.05
CA THR A 159 -19.71 12.66 -18.95
C THR A 159 -18.84 12.12 -20.07
N LEU A 160 -18.07 11.06 -19.83
CA LEU A 160 -17.09 10.52 -20.77
C LEU A 160 -17.41 9.12 -21.27
N GLY A 161 -18.45 8.47 -20.71
CA GLY A 161 -18.77 7.07 -21.01
C GLY A 161 -17.84 6.05 -20.35
N GLY A 162 -16.88 6.47 -19.53
CA GLY A 162 -15.91 5.60 -18.86
C GLY A 162 -14.94 6.35 -18.00
N ARG A 163 -14.12 5.62 -17.22
CA ARG A 163 -13.09 6.19 -16.37
C ARG A 163 -11.77 6.31 -17.15
N TYR A 164 -11.68 7.29 -18.00
CA TYR A 164 -10.51 7.56 -18.81
C TYR A 164 -9.64 8.61 -18.12
N GLY A 165 -8.30 8.43 -18.20
CA GLY A 165 -7.30 9.37 -17.74
C GLY A 165 -6.33 9.71 -18.86
N LEU A 166 -5.57 10.78 -18.66
CA LEU A 166 -4.50 11.20 -19.55
C LEU A 166 -3.18 10.60 -19.08
N ALA A 167 -2.31 10.17 -20.01
CA ALA A 167 -0.94 9.81 -19.68
C ALA A 167 -0.19 11.06 -19.19
N MET A 168 0.73 10.88 -18.23
CA MET A 168 1.44 12.03 -17.64
C MET A 168 2.24 12.81 -18.67
N GLU A 169 2.86 12.13 -19.61
CA GLU A 169 3.64 12.73 -20.70
C GLU A 169 2.82 13.70 -21.56
N ALA A 170 1.53 13.43 -21.74
CA ALA A 170 0.66 14.27 -22.54
C ALA A 170 0.31 15.62 -21.90
N PHE A 171 0.64 15.82 -20.62
CA PHE A 171 0.52 17.15 -19.99
C PHE A 171 1.53 18.14 -20.57
N ALA A 172 2.67 17.69 -21.08
CA ALA A 172 3.65 18.54 -21.71
C ALA A 172 3.17 19.16 -23.04
N ASP A 173 2.18 18.53 -23.68
CA ASP A 173 1.59 18.98 -24.96
C ASP A 173 0.38 19.92 -24.75
N ALA A 174 -0.03 20.15 -23.51
CA ALA A 174 -1.21 20.96 -23.21
C ALA A 174 -0.90 22.46 -23.30
N GLU A 175 -1.72 23.22 -24.02
CA GLU A 175 -1.64 24.69 -24.08
C GLU A 175 -2.15 25.36 -22.80
N LEU A 176 -3.03 24.67 -22.06
CA LEU A 176 -3.61 25.15 -20.78
C LEU A 176 -3.81 23.97 -19.83
N ILE A 177 -3.30 24.11 -18.61
CA ILE A 177 -3.52 23.16 -17.51
C ILE A 177 -4.28 23.85 -16.39
N ILE A 178 -5.45 23.31 -16.02
CA ILE A 178 -6.26 23.82 -14.93
C ILE A 178 -6.13 22.90 -13.72
N LEU A 179 -5.54 23.40 -12.63
CA LEU A 179 -5.44 22.70 -11.35
C LEU A 179 -6.66 23.04 -10.48
N TRP A 180 -7.59 22.09 -10.36
CA TRP A 180 -8.83 22.32 -9.62
C TRP A 180 -8.98 21.28 -8.50
N GLY A 181 -8.86 21.70 -7.25
CA GLY A 181 -9.01 20.84 -6.08
C GLY A 181 -8.01 19.68 -6.02
N THR A 182 -6.85 19.81 -6.65
CA THR A 182 -5.81 18.80 -6.71
C THR A 182 -4.50 19.27 -6.08
N ASN A 183 -3.69 18.33 -5.61
CA ASN A 183 -2.35 18.59 -5.09
C ASN A 183 -1.34 17.60 -5.70
N PRO A 184 -0.85 17.86 -6.92
CA PRO A 184 0.08 16.94 -7.62
C PRO A 184 1.34 16.67 -6.82
N ILE A 185 1.93 17.68 -6.15
CA ILE A 185 3.17 17.53 -5.37
C ILE A 185 3.07 16.44 -4.30
N THR A 186 1.89 16.26 -3.70
CA THR A 186 1.68 15.27 -2.65
C THR A 186 1.18 13.93 -3.19
N SER A 187 0.25 13.95 -4.13
CA SER A 187 -0.47 12.75 -4.58
C SER A 187 0.00 12.19 -5.92
N ASN A 188 0.73 12.98 -6.71
CA ASN A 188 1.30 12.58 -8.00
C ASN A 188 2.56 13.43 -8.30
N LEU A 189 3.63 13.20 -7.50
CA LEU A 189 4.81 14.04 -7.51
C LEU A 189 5.44 14.19 -8.91
N HIS A 190 5.48 13.11 -9.69
CA HIS A 190 6.18 13.07 -10.97
C HIS A 190 5.44 13.82 -12.08
N LEU A 191 4.12 14.04 -11.94
CA LEU A 191 3.40 14.94 -12.83
C LEU A 191 3.95 16.38 -12.79
N TRP A 192 4.56 16.76 -11.65
CA TRP A 192 5.17 18.10 -11.50
C TRP A 192 6.45 18.28 -12.32
N SER A 193 6.97 17.21 -12.91
CA SER A 193 8.18 17.24 -13.75
C SER A 193 7.87 17.52 -15.23
N TYR A 194 6.61 17.50 -15.62
CA TYR A 194 6.11 17.81 -16.97
C TYR A 194 5.54 19.23 -17.02
#